data_f1017b7813debab46f9d3f2ff053ef7a
#
_entry.id   f1017b7813debab46f9d3f2ff053ef7a
#
_cell.length_a   1.000
_cell.length_b   1.000
_cell.length_c   1.000
_cell.angle_alpha   90.00
_cell.angle_beta   90.00
_cell.angle_gamma   90.00
#
_symmetry.space_group_name_H-M   'P 1'
#
loop_
_entity.id
_entity.type
_entity.pdbx_description
1 polymer ?
#
loop_
_entity_poly.entity_id
_entity_poly.type
_entity_poly.pdbx_seq_one_letter_code
_entity_poly.pdbx_strand_id
1 'polypeptide(L)'
;MKAYVPLLCLTISSAPCFAETKQSAPLSIQPETKQSAPLSIQPGTTMLTLNKMCQENANTRPYAVCMAYLRGLFDGMQQAKIVEDTKSTFCPPLTPDLEQIRLIIEQWVRDNPKNAGVSVGWAGPLALSQAFPCR
;
A
#
# COMPACT_ATOMS: atom_id res chain seq x y z
N MET A 1 -47.08 44.55 -9.34
CA MET A 1 -45.87 44.95 -10.01
C MET A 1 -45.07 43.66 -10.27
N LYS A 2 -45.08 43.20 -11.51
CA LYS A 2 -44.43 41.94 -11.94
C LYS A 2 -43.03 42.30 -12.44
N ALA A 3 -42.00 41.83 -11.75
CA ALA A 3 -40.61 41.95 -12.21
C ALA A 3 -40.25 40.79 -13.12
N TYR A 4 -40.05 41.07 -14.40
CA TYR A 4 -39.55 40.16 -15.41
C TYR A 4 -38.06 40.02 -15.23
N VAL A 5 -37.56 38.80 -15.04
CA VAL A 5 -36.14 38.45 -15.08
C VAL A 5 -35.87 37.87 -16.47
N PRO A 6 -34.99 38.45 -17.29
CA PRO A 6 -34.65 37.89 -18.60
C PRO A 6 -33.73 36.70 -18.42
N LEU A 7 -34.12 35.59 -19.01
CA LEU A 7 -33.37 34.35 -19.13
C LEU A 7 -32.21 34.58 -20.15
N LEU A 8 -31.00 34.77 -19.65
CA LEU A 8 -29.83 34.80 -20.52
C LEU A 8 -29.44 33.36 -20.87
N CYS A 9 -29.80 32.98 -22.09
CA CYS A 9 -29.38 31.74 -22.71
C CYS A 9 -27.88 31.83 -23.07
N LEU A 10 -27.01 31.34 -22.21
CA LEU A 10 -25.59 31.17 -22.53
C LEU A 10 -25.44 29.90 -23.34
N THR A 11 -25.18 30.06 -24.63
CA THR A 11 -24.77 28.98 -25.55
C THR A 11 -23.43 28.45 -25.12
N ILE A 12 -23.44 27.25 -24.53
CA ILE A 12 -22.21 26.53 -24.24
C ILE A 12 -21.71 25.92 -25.56
N SER A 13 -20.75 26.62 -26.19
CA SER A 13 -20.00 26.11 -27.30
C SER A 13 -19.13 24.95 -26.79
N SER A 14 -19.42 23.75 -27.26
CA SER A 14 -18.66 22.55 -27.02
C SER A 14 -17.31 22.66 -27.75
N ALA A 15 -16.28 23.13 -27.04
CA ALA A 15 -14.91 22.97 -27.48
C ALA A 15 -14.32 21.70 -26.82
N PRO A 16 -13.73 20.78 -27.59
CA PRO A 16 -13.05 19.62 -27.01
C PRO A 16 -11.77 20.10 -26.33
N CYS A 17 -11.64 19.86 -25.02
CA CYS A 17 -10.39 20.02 -24.28
C CYS A 17 -9.40 18.89 -24.63
N PHE A 18 -8.97 18.82 -25.88
CA PHE A 18 -7.79 18.09 -26.30
C PHE A 18 -6.81 19.10 -26.91
N ALA A 19 -6.07 19.80 -26.06
CA ALA A 19 -4.85 20.45 -26.47
C ALA A 19 -3.80 19.35 -26.69
N GLU A 20 -3.72 18.89 -27.91
CA GLU A 20 -2.64 18.07 -28.44
C GLU A 20 -1.37 18.90 -28.42
N THR A 21 -0.63 18.83 -27.30
CA THR A 21 0.71 19.37 -27.25
C THR A 21 1.63 18.41 -27.99
N LYS A 22 1.82 18.67 -29.26
CA LYS A 22 2.85 18.06 -30.10
C LYS A 22 4.21 18.51 -29.58
N GLN A 23 4.73 17.81 -28.58
CA GLN A 23 6.11 17.99 -28.12
C GLN A 23 6.87 16.72 -28.47
N SER A 24 7.24 16.64 -29.73
CA SER A 24 8.21 15.68 -30.24
C SER A 24 9.60 16.15 -29.81
N ALA A 25 10.01 15.83 -28.59
CA ALA A 25 11.42 15.79 -28.26
C ALA A 25 11.89 14.34 -28.47
N PRO A 26 12.96 14.09 -29.23
CA PRO A 26 13.53 12.76 -29.35
C PRO A 26 14.06 12.36 -27.97
N LEU A 27 13.42 11.37 -27.38
CA LEU A 27 13.91 10.72 -26.17
C LEU A 27 15.20 10.01 -26.56
N SER A 28 16.35 10.62 -26.25
CA SER A 28 17.64 9.96 -26.34
C SER A 28 17.62 8.79 -25.34
N ILE A 29 17.47 7.59 -25.86
CA ILE A 29 17.62 6.36 -25.11
C ILE A 29 19.09 6.29 -24.70
N GLN A 30 19.37 6.63 -23.43
CA GLN A 30 20.66 6.33 -22.84
C GLN A 30 20.79 4.82 -22.71
N PRO A 31 21.99 4.24 -23.01
CA PRO A 31 22.17 2.80 -22.86
C PRO A 31 21.92 2.41 -21.41
N GLU A 32 21.01 1.45 -21.21
CA GLU A 32 20.69 0.86 -19.93
C GLU A 32 21.95 0.34 -19.23
N THR A 33 22.42 1.10 -18.25
CA THR A 33 23.16 0.51 -17.16
C THR A 33 22.27 -0.59 -16.58
N LYS A 34 22.78 -1.82 -16.44
CA LYS A 34 22.14 -2.97 -15.82
C LYS A 34 21.38 -2.55 -14.57
N GLN A 35 20.16 -2.16 -14.75
CA GLN A 35 19.27 -1.75 -13.66
C GLN A 35 18.83 -3.06 -13.04
N SER A 36 19.37 -3.36 -11.85
CA SER A 36 18.89 -4.45 -11.02
C SER A 36 17.37 -4.37 -10.99
N ALA A 37 16.69 -5.47 -11.32
CA ALA A 37 15.24 -5.53 -11.37
C ALA A 37 14.63 -4.81 -10.16
N PRO A 38 13.59 -4.00 -10.32
CA PRO A 38 13.00 -3.27 -9.22
C PRO A 38 12.59 -4.27 -8.14
N LEU A 39 13.20 -4.16 -6.97
CA LEU A 39 12.81 -4.97 -5.83
C LEU A 39 11.43 -4.50 -5.40
N SER A 40 10.42 -5.32 -5.64
CA SER A 40 9.02 -5.07 -5.29
C SER A 40 8.42 -6.31 -4.64
N ILE A 41 7.43 -6.10 -3.79
CA ILE A 41 6.63 -7.21 -3.27
C ILE A 41 5.74 -7.71 -4.41
N GLN A 42 5.99 -8.94 -4.84
CA GLN A 42 5.20 -9.59 -5.87
C GLN A 42 3.91 -10.17 -5.27
N PRO A 43 2.82 -10.25 -6.06
CA PRO A 43 1.64 -11.01 -5.66
C PRO A 43 2.05 -12.44 -5.28
N GLY A 44 1.64 -12.90 -4.08
CA GLY A 44 2.03 -14.21 -3.58
C GLY A 44 3.37 -14.25 -2.81
N THR A 45 4.01 -13.09 -2.56
CA THR A 45 5.16 -13.03 -1.65
C THR A 45 4.83 -13.71 -0.33
N THR A 46 5.74 -14.59 0.14
CA THR A 46 5.53 -15.37 1.37
C THR A 46 5.97 -14.62 2.62
N MET A 47 5.47 -15.03 3.78
CA MET A 47 5.88 -14.50 5.08
C MET A 47 7.39 -14.65 5.30
N LEU A 48 7.97 -15.79 4.90
CA LEU A 48 9.41 -16.02 5.01
C LEU A 48 10.20 -15.04 4.15
N THR A 49 9.76 -14.79 2.91
CA THR A 49 10.44 -13.85 2.01
C THR A 49 10.37 -12.42 2.54
N LEU A 50 9.20 -11.98 2.99
CA LEU A 50 9.06 -10.67 3.62
C LEU A 50 9.93 -10.55 4.86
N ASN A 51 9.91 -11.56 5.73
CA ASN A 51 10.73 -11.57 6.95
C ASN A 51 12.23 -11.43 6.66
N LYS A 52 12.75 -12.13 5.64
CA LYS A 52 14.14 -11.97 5.20
C LYS A 52 14.46 -10.54 4.78
N MET A 53 13.57 -9.90 4.03
CA MET A 53 13.74 -8.49 3.63
C MET A 53 13.73 -7.56 4.86
N CYS A 54 12.93 -7.86 5.86
CA CYS A 54 12.81 -7.10 7.10
C CYS A 54 14.03 -7.25 8.03
N GLN A 55 14.83 -8.31 7.87
CA GLN A 55 16.05 -8.57 8.64
C GLN A 55 17.31 -7.95 8.01
N GLU A 56 17.18 -7.40 6.81
CA GLU A 56 18.29 -6.70 6.16
C GLU A 56 18.66 -5.41 6.89
N ASN A 57 19.84 -4.86 6.59
CA ASN A 57 20.27 -3.60 7.19
C ASN A 57 19.29 -2.47 6.85
N ALA A 58 19.00 -1.61 7.83
CA ALA A 58 18.03 -0.50 7.72
C ALA A 58 18.30 0.48 6.55
N ASN A 59 19.55 0.56 6.08
CA ASN A 59 19.91 1.43 4.96
C ASN A 59 19.81 0.73 3.60
N THR A 60 19.28 -0.48 3.55
CA THR A 60 19.15 -1.26 2.31
C THR A 60 17.77 -1.11 1.69
N ARG A 61 17.72 -1.28 0.37
CA ARG A 61 16.46 -1.27 -0.37
C ARG A 61 15.49 -2.39 0.06
N PRO A 62 15.92 -3.65 0.30
CA PRO A 62 15.02 -4.68 0.80
C PRO A 62 14.32 -4.29 2.10
N TYR A 63 15.07 -3.76 3.07
CA TYR A 63 14.48 -3.27 4.32
C TYR A 63 13.45 -2.17 4.08
N ALA A 64 13.76 -1.17 3.24
CA ALA A 64 12.82 -0.10 2.93
C ALA A 64 11.53 -0.63 2.28
N VAL A 65 11.64 -1.63 1.39
CA VAL A 65 10.48 -2.29 0.77
C VAL A 65 9.66 -3.06 1.81
N CYS A 66 10.32 -3.78 2.74
CA CYS A 66 9.64 -4.43 3.85
C CYS A 66 8.81 -3.41 4.66
N MET A 67 9.43 -2.33 5.11
CA MET A 67 8.79 -1.33 5.96
C MET A 67 7.61 -0.64 5.25
N ALA A 68 7.77 -0.32 3.97
CA ALA A 68 6.70 0.25 3.16
C ALA A 68 5.51 -0.72 3.01
N TYR A 69 5.79 -2.02 2.81
CA TYR A 69 4.76 -3.04 2.73
C TYR A 69 4.00 -3.20 4.04
N LEU A 70 4.72 -3.28 5.17
CA LEU A 70 4.11 -3.41 6.50
C LEU A 70 3.23 -2.20 6.83
N ARG A 71 3.67 -0.99 6.45
CA ARG A 71 2.86 0.21 6.60
C ARG A 71 1.57 0.13 5.81
N GLY A 72 1.65 -0.24 4.51
CA GLY A 72 0.48 -0.38 3.66
C GLY A 72 -0.48 -1.49 4.13
N LEU A 73 0.06 -2.62 4.60
CA LEU A 73 -0.74 -3.70 5.17
C LEU A 73 -1.53 -3.22 6.40
N PHE A 74 -0.86 -2.53 7.32
CA PHE A 74 -1.47 -2.02 8.53
C PHE A 74 -2.54 -0.97 8.23
N ASP A 75 -2.22 0.01 7.39
CA ASP A 75 -3.16 1.07 6.98
C ASP A 75 -4.38 0.47 6.26
N GLY A 76 -4.17 -0.55 5.40
CA GLY A 76 -5.24 -1.27 4.73
C GLY A 76 -6.18 -1.99 5.70
N MET A 77 -5.64 -2.65 6.72
CA MET A 77 -6.45 -3.31 7.76
C MET A 77 -7.26 -2.28 8.58
N GLN A 78 -6.71 -1.13 8.88
CA GLN A 78 -7.44 -0.05 9.57
C GLN A 78 -8.59 0.48 8.69
N GLN A 79 -8.36 0.68 7.40
CA GLN A 79 -9.39 1.14 6.48
C GLN A 79 -10.52 0.11 6.31
N ALA A 80 -10.18 -1.16 6.18
CA ALA A 80 -11.16 -2.25 6.10
C ALA A 80 -12.09 -2.25 7.32
N LYS A 81 -11.55 -2.04 8.51
CA LYS A 81 -12.33 -1.94 9.75
C LYS A 81 -13.36 -0.80 9.71
N ILE A 82 -13.00 0.34 9.13
CA ILE A 82 -13.89 1.51 9.04
C ILE A 82 -15.03 1.26 8.04
N VAL A 83 -14.71 0.61 6.92
CA VAL A 83 -15.67 0.41 5.81
C VAL A 83 -16.67 -0.70 6.11
N GLU A 84 -16.23 -1.78 6.77
CA GLU A 84 -17.07 -2.98 6.93
C GLU A 84 -18.03 -2.93 8.11
N ASP A 85 -17.91 -1.96 9.02
CA ASP A 85 -18.71 -1.81 10.26
C ASP A 85 -18.97 -3.16 10.99
N THR A 86 -18.09 -4.13 10.74
CA THR A 86 -18.18 -5.48 11.32
C THR A 86 -17.45 -5.53 12.66
N LYS A 87 -17.76 -6.52 13.49
CA LYS A 87 -17.00 -6.83 14.70
C LYS A 87 -15.56 -7.14 14.33
N SER A 88 -14.74 -6.09 14.21
CA SER A 88 -13.33 -6.25 13.92
C SER A 88 -12.64 -7.02 15.04
N THR A 89 -11.84 -8.00 14.66
CA THR A 89 -10.95 -8.71 15.58
C THR A 89 -9.61 -8.02 15.76
N PHE A 90 -9.41 -6.89 15.07
CA PHE A 90 -8.16 -6.12 15.02
C PHE A 90 -8.34 -4.75 15.66
N CYS A 91 -7.73 -4.53 16.84
CA CYS A 91 -7.81 -3.29 17.61
C CYS A 91 -6.42 -2.78 17.99
N PRO A 92 -5.66 -2.26 17.01
CA PRO A 92 -4.34 -1.71 17.27
C PRO A 92 -4.42 -0.38 18.03
N PRO A 93 -3.31 0.06 18.66
CA PRO A 93 -3.18 1.42 19.18
C PRO A 93 -3.31 2.44 18.02
N LEU A 94 -3.67 3.68 18.34
CA LEU A 94 -3.90 4.74 17.35
C LEU A 94 -2.66 5.04 16.49
N THR A 95 -1.48 4.94 17.09
CA THR A 95 -0.19 5.19 16.44
C THR A 95 0.76 4.05 16.76
N PRO A 96 0.69 2.92 16.04
CA PRO A 96 1.63 1.84 16.26
C PRO A 96 2.99 2.23 15.69
N ASP A 97 4.04 1.84 16.40
CA ASP A 97 5.39 1.90 15.88
C ASP A 97 5.55 0.87 14.76
N LEU A 98 6.06 1.30 13.62
CA LEU A 98 6.27 0.43 12.47
C LEU A 98 7.30 -0.68 12.79
N GLU A 99 8.27 -0.38 13.64
CA GLU A 99 9.22 -1.36 14.14
C GLU A 99 8.53 -2.44 14.99
N GLN A 100 7.56 -2.08 15.80
CA GLN A 100 6.73 -3.04 16.53
C GLN A 100 5.99 -3.97 15.57
N ILE A 101 5.43 -3.45 14.49
CA ILE A 101 4.75 -4.27 13.46
C ILE A 101 5.75 -5.24 12.84
N ARG A 102 6.95 -4.80 12.52
CA ARG A 102 8.04 -5.65 11.99
C ARG A 102 8.35 -6.80 12.94
N LEU A 103 8.54 -6.50 14.22
CA LEU A 103 8.85 -7.51 15.24
C LEU A 103 7.72 -8.54 15.43
N ILE A 104 6.45 -8.12 15.31
CA ILE A 104 5.30 -9.03 15.33
C ILE A 104 5.35 -10.03 14.17
N ILE A 105 5.64 -9.56 12.96
CA ILE A 105 5.77 -10.43 11.79
C ILE A 105 6.94 -11.41 11.97
N GLU A 106 8.08 -10.93 12.44
CA GLU A 106 9.24 -11.76 12.72
C GLU A 106 8.93 -12.84 13.77
N GLN A 107 8.28 -12.48 14.87
CA GLN A 107 7.87 -13.42 15.90
C GLN A 107 6.88 -14.46 15.35
N TRP A 108 5.89 -14.01 14.58
CA TRP A 108 4.92 -14.92 13.98
C TRP A 108 5.59 -15.97 13.08
N VAL A 109 6.58 -15.58 12.27
CA VAL A 109 7.33 -16.51 11.41
C VAL A 109 8.12 -17.52 12.24
N ARG A 110 8.73 -17.09 13.34
CA ARG A 110 9.44 -18.00 14.28
C ARG A 110 8.51 -19.01 14.93
N ASP A 111 7.32 -18.57 15.33
CA ASP A 111 6.35 -19.41 16.03
C ASP A 111 5.59 -20.34 15.08
N ASN A 112 5.55 -20.00 13.78
CA ASN A 112 4.80 -20.73 12.76
C ASN A 112 5.68 -21.21 11.59
N PRO A 113 6.76 -21.99 11.84
CA PRO A 113 7.71 -22.34 10.78
C PRO A 113 7.07 -23.15 9.64
N LYS A 114 6.05 -23.95 9.93
CA LYS A 114 5.32 -24.72 8.92
C LYS A 114 4.49 -23.84 7.99
N ASN A 115 4.09 -22.65 8.46
CA ASN A 115 3.26 -21.70 7.72
C ASN A 115 4.06 -20.51 7.16
N ALA A 116 5.37 -20.50 7.34
CA ALA A 116 6.23 -19.40 6.84
C ALA A 116 6.20 -19.25 5.31
N GLY A 117 5.85 -20.31 4.59
CA GLY A 117 5.67 -20.30 3.14
C GLY A 117 4.33 -19.74 2.64
N VAL A 118 3.41 -19.38 3.54
CA VAL A 118 2.09 -18.84 3.17
C VAL A 118 2.22 -17.40 2.69
N SER A 119 1.29 -16.99 1.81
CA SER A 119 1.22 -15.61 1.31
C SER A 119 1.07 -14.60 2.44
N VAL A 120 1.83 -13.50 2.37
CA VAL A 120 1.76 -12.39 3.33
C VAL A 120 0.38 -11.75 3.35
N GLY A 121 -0.30 -11.66 2.20
CA GLY A 121 -1.65 -11.08 2.12
C GLY A 121 -2.69 -11.82 2.95
N TRP A 122 -2.45 -13.12 3.24
CA TRP A 122 -3.30 -13.92 4.10
C TRP A 122 -2.78 -13.99 5.54
N ALA A 123 -1.52 -14.33 5.73
CA ALA A 123 -0.95 -14.57 7.06
C ALA A 123 -0.58 -13.27 7.80
N GLY A 124 -0.26 -12.19 7.09
CA GLY A 124 0.05 -10.90 7.69
C GLY A 124 -1.11 -10.33 8.51
N PRO A 125 -2.32 -10.21 7.95
CA PRO A 125 -3.51 -9.79 8.71
C PRO A 125 -3.77 -10.69 9.93
N LEU A 126 -3.60 -12.02 9.80
CA LEU A 126 -3.76 -12.95 10.92
C LEU A 126 -2.76 -12.67 12.03
N ALA A 127 -1.48 -12.50 11.71
CA ALA A 127 -0.43 -12.19 12.67
C ALA A 127 -0.73 -10.90 13.44
N LEU A 128 -1.15 -9.86 12.73
CA LEU A 128 -1.48 -8.56 13.32
C LEU A 128 -2.76 -8.63 14.19
N SER A 129 -3.78 -9.36 13.76
CA SER A 129 -5.00 -9.55 14.56
C SER A 129 -4.74 -10.32 15.86
N GLN A 130 -3.83 -11.29 15.83
CA GLN A 130 -3.40 -12.02 17.04
C GLN A 130 -2.62 -11.13 18.01
N ALA A 131 -1.81 -10.20 17.48
CA ALA A 131 -1.02 -9.28 18.30
C ALA A 131 -1.85 -8.11 18.88
N PHE A 132 -2.91 -7.69 18.20
CA PHE A 132 -3.78 -6.59 18.58
C PHE A 132 -5.25 -7.01 18.67
N PRO A 133 -5.60 -7.97 19.56
CA PRO A 133 -6.97 -8.43 19.70
C PRO A 133 -7.86 -7.34 20.28
N CYS A 134 -9.11 -7.27 19.82
CA CYS A 134 -10.14 -6.47 20.49
C CYS A 134 -10.53 -7.14 21.84
N ARG A 135 -10.69 -6.33 22.88
CA ARG A 135 -11.13 -6.75 24.22
C ARG A 135 -12.61 -6.52 24.40
#